data_619ebe79b6e98b4881e415f276aee6c8
#
_entry.id   619ebe79b6e98b4881e415f276aee6c8
#
_cell.length_a   1.000
_cell.length_b   1.000
_cell.length_c   1.000
_cell.angle_alpha   90.00
_cell.angle_beta   90.00
_cell.angle_gamma   90.00
#
_symmetry.space_group_name_H-M   'P 1'
#
loop_
_entity.id
_entity.type
_entity.pdbx_description
1 polymer ?
#
loop_
_entity_poly.entity_id
_entity_poly.type
_entity_poly.pdbx_seq_one_letter_code
_entity_poly.pdbx_strand_id
1 'polypeptide(L)'
;MRNSLRFLFVAALGFFVSSAQAEEKSKSIRALLVTGGCCHNYKYQSKALIAGVAKEAKVDWKVVNEGGSGTRAQIALYDNPSWAKGYDVVVHNECFANTADEAYIRKITKVHKAGVPAVVIHCAMHTYRAAKIDEWRKFLGVTSRRHDHQSRYPVKKVAPKHPILKGMPDNWVTPKDELYIVDKVWPTAKPLATSKSERDGKDHAVAWTNQYGKAKGFGTTYGHSDATFDDPVFQKMIARGLLWVTGRLKD
;
A
#
# COMPACT_ATOMS: atom_id res chain seq x y z
N MET A 1 18.09 -27.08 -57.62
CA MET A 1 17.40 -25.79 -57.54
C MET A 1 16.22 -25.88 -56.60
N ARG A 2 16.40 -25.47 -55.33
CA ARG A 2 15.34 -25.26 -54.34
C ARG A 2 15.98 -24.66 -53.10
N ASN A 3 16.03 -23.36 -53.05
CA ASN A 3 16.30 -22.64 -51.79
C ASN A 3 15.47 -21.37 -51.74
N SER A 4 15.05 -21.01 -50.59
CA SER A 4 14.51 -19.74 -50.17
C SER A 4 13.00 -19.67 -50.06
N LEU A 5 12.51 -19.86 -48.85
CA LEU A 5 11.47 -19.04 -48.21
C LEU A 5 11.28 -19.45 -46.72
N ARG A 6 12.14 -18.96 -45.84
CA ARG A 6 11.89 -19.04 -44.37
C ARG A 6 12.71 -17.94 -43.70
N PHE A 7 12.28 -16.70 -43.75
CA PHE A 7 12.78 -15.64 -42.84
C PHE A 7 11.91 -14.40 -43.01
N LEU A 8 10.69 -14.38 -42.45
CA LEU A 8 9.91 -13.12 -42.39
C LEU A 8 8.77 -13.09 -41.34
N PHE A 9 8.78 -13.97 -40.33
CA PHE A 9 7.67 -13.97 -39.36
C PHE A 9 8.04 -13.60 -37.90
N VAL A 10 9.32 -13.28 -37.61
CA VAL A 10 9.72 -13.05 -36.19
C VAL A 10 9.71 -11.56 -35.79
N ALA A 11 9.79 -10.63 -36.77
CA ALA A 11 9.92 -9.20 -36.47
C ALA A 11 8.59 -8.49 -36.09
N ALA A 12 7.44 -9.01 -36.54
CA ALA A 12 6.15 -8.33 -36.33
C ALA A 12 5.57 -8.50 -34.92
N LEU A 13 5.83 -9.64 -34.22
CA LEU A 13 5.31 -9.86 -32.86
C LEU A 13 6.00 -8.98 -31.80
N GLY A 14 7.27 -8.68 -31.95
CA GLY A 14 8.03 -7.88 -30.98
C GLY A 14 7.57 -6.41 -30.91
N PHE A 15 7.16 -5.83 -32.05
CA PHE A 15 6.70 -4.44 -32.11
C PHE A 15 5.30 -4.22 -31.51
N PHE A 16 4.40 -5.19 -31.66
CA PHE A 16 3.04 -5.09 -31.09
C PHE A 16 3.02 -5.20 -29.56
N VAL A 17 3.86 -6.03 -28.98
CA VAL A 17 3.96 -6.16 -27.52
C VAL A 17 4.55 -4.88 -26.90
N SER A 18 5.53 -4.27 -27.54
CA SER A 18 6.16 -3.03 -27.05
C SER A 18 5.22 -1.82 -27.10
N SER A 19 4.40 -1.69 -28.13
CA SER A 19 3.45 -0.57 -28.26
C SER A 19 2.28 -0.68 -27.28
N ALA A 20 1.71 -1.87 -27.07
CA ALA A 20 0.64 -2.10 -26.09
C ALA A 20 1.11 -1.84 -24.66
N GLN A 21 2.33 -2.25 -24.33
CA GLN A 21 2.92 -2.03 -23.00
C GLN A 21 3.28 -0.56 -22.75
N ALA A 22 3.66 0.19 -23.79
CA ALA A 22 3.90 1.63 -23.71
C ALA A 22 2.58 2.42 -23.56
N GLU A 23 1.53 2.00 -24.25
CA GLU A 23 0.20 2.60 -24.14
C GLU A 23 -0.45 2.35 -22.77
N GLU A 24 -0.31 1.16 -22.19
CA GLU A 24 -0.81 0.85 -20.84
C GLU A 24 -0.08 1.68 -19.78
N LYS A 25 1.22 1.95 -19.93
CA LYS A 25 1.99 2.83 -19.03
C LYS A 25 1.62 4.32 -19.15
N SER A 26 0.97 4.74 -20.23
CA SER A 26 0.51 6.13 -20.42
C SER A 26 -0.86 6.42 -19.83
N LYS A 27 -1.67 5.38 -19.58
CA LYS A 27 -3.01 5.52 -18.98
C LYS A 27 -2.92 5.92 -17.51
N SER A 28 -3.86 6.75 -17.08
CA SER A 28 -4.05 7.08 -15.66
C SER A 28 -4.29 5.82 -14.85
N ILE A 29 -3.73 5.77 -13.63
CA ILE A 29 -4.01 4.69 -12.67
C ILE A 29 -5.35 4.96 -12.01
N ARG A 30 -6.27 4.01 -12.05
CA ARG A 30 -7.55 4.11 -11.36
C ARG A 30 -7.38 3.58 -9.94
N ALA A 31 -7.39 4.48 -8.96
CA ALA A 31 -7.18 4.13 -7.56
C ALA A 31 -8.45 4.32 -6.73
N LEU A 32 -8.76 3.35 -5.89
CA LEU A 32 -9.77 3.45 -4.86
C LEU A 32 -9.08 3.70 -3.52
N LEU A 33 -9.34 4.85 -2.89
CA LEU A 33 -8.91 5.15 -1.53
C LEU A 33 -10.06 4.88 -0.57
N VAL A 34 -9.89 3.87 0.29
CA VAL A 34 -10.80 3.58 1.42
C VAL A 34 -10.20 4.20 2.66
N THR A 35 -10.98 5.02 3.35
CA THR A 35 -10.52 5.81 4.49
C THR A 35 -11.65 6.05 5.48
N GLY A 36 -11.35 6.44 6.71
CA GLY A 36 -12.33 6.71 7.77
C GLY A 36 -12.04 5.96 9.06
N GLY A 37 -12.91 6.11 10.04
CA GLY A 37 -12.75 5.52 11.36
C GLY A 37 -12.15 6.50 12.38
N CYS A 38 -11.60 5.95 13.49
CA CYS A 38 -11.08 6.76 14.59
C CYS A 38 -9.69 7.33 14.31
N CYS A 39 -9.33 8.27 15.15
CA CYS A 39 -7.95 8.55 15.57
C CYS A 39 -7.17 9.49 14.64
N HIS A 40 -7.59 9.73 13.41
CA HIS A 40 -6.85 10.51 12.42
C HIS A 40 -7.72 11.50 11.66
N ASN A 41 -7.09 12.51 11.05
CA ASN A 41 -7.73 13.51 10.19
C ASN A 41 -7.81 13.00 8.75
N TYR A 42 -8.63 11.98 8.51
CA TYR A 42 -8.74 11.32 7.19
C TYR A 42 -9.12 12.27 6.05
N LYS A 43 -9.89 13.33 6.35
CA LYS A 43 -10.26 14.34 5.35
C LYS A 43 -9.03 15.09 4.85
N TYR A 44 -8.13 15.47 5.76
CA TYR A 44 -6.86 16.13 5.41
C TYR A 44 -5.91 15.14 4.73
N GLN A 45 -5.68 13.99 5.37
CA GLN A 45 -4.76 12.97 4.91
C GLN A 45 -5.06 12.51 3.48
N SER A 46 -6.35 12.33 3.14
CA SER A 46 -6.75 11.97 1.78
C SER A 46 -6.35 13.04 0.75
N LYS A 47 -6.53 14.31 1.07
CA LYS A 47 -6.14 15.43 0.18
C LYS A 47 -4.63 15.50 0.01
N ALA A 48 -3.87 15.43 1.11
CA ALA A 48 -2.41 15.49 1.09
C ALA A 48 -1.81 14.29 0.34
N LEU A 49 -2.37 13.08 0.55
CA LEU A 49 -1.98 11.87 -0.17
C LEU A 49 -2.16 12.03 -1.69
N ILE A 50 -3.35 12.47 -2.12
CA ILE A 50 -3.69 12.67 -3.54
C ILE A 50 -2.74 13.71 -4.15
N ALA A 51 -2.52 14.83 -3.48
CA ALA A 51 -1.61 15.89 -3.94
C ALA A 51 -0.15 15.41 -3.99
N GLY A 52 0.28 14.61 -3.01
CA GLY A 52 1.62 14.04 -2.97
C GLY A 52 1.87 13.06 -4.11
N VAL A 53 0.93 12.14 -4.35
CA VAL A 53 1.02 11.15 -5.42
C VAL A 53 0.99 11.80 -6.80
N ALA A 54 0.23 12.89 -6.97
CA ALA A 54 0.13 13.61 -8.23
C ALA A 54 1.46 14.18 -8.74
N LYS A 55 2.45 14.36 -7.85
CA LYS A 55 3.81 14.81 -8.20
C LYS A 55 4.61 13.73 -8.94
N GLU A 56 4.25 12.46 -8.77
CA GLU A 56 5.00 11.30 -9.29
C GLU A 56 4.20 10.50 -10.32
N ALA A 57 2.86 10.56 -10.29
CA ALA A 57 1.99 9.72 -11.13
C ALA A 57 0.65 10.38 -11.44
N LYS A 58 0.14 10.12 -12.66
CA LYS A 58 -1.24 10.45 -13.01
C LYS A 58 -2.19 9.39 -12.48
N VAL A 59 -3.05 9.77 -11.55
CA VAL A 59 -3.97 8.85 -10.88
C VAL A 59 -5.38 9.44 -10.84
N ASP A 60 -6.37 8.64 -11.24
CA ASP A 60 -7.79 8.95 -11.11
C ASP A 60 -8.30 8.32 -9.82
N TRP A 61 -8.69 9.17 -8.87
CA TRP A 61 -9.06 8.75 -7.54
C TRP A 61 -10.57 8.64 -7.36
N LYS A 62 -11.02 7.52 -6.80
CA LYS A 62 -12.29 7.42 -6.08
C LYS A 62 -11.98 7.37 -4.58
N VAL A 63 -12.53 8.28 -3.81
CA VAL A 63 -12.39 8.30 -2.35
C VAL A 63 -13.69 7.81 -1.72
N VAL A 64 -13.59 6.83 -0.82
CA VAL A 64 -14.67 6.33 0.03
C VAL A 64 -14.26 6.60 1.47
N ASN A 65 -14.90 7.60 2.09
CA ASN A 65 -14.72 7.97 3.49
C ASN A 65 -16.04 7.68 4.22
N GLU A 66 -16.16 6.47 4.75
CA GLU A 66 -17.37 5.95 5.37
C GLU A 66 -17.06 5.34 6.75
N GLY A 67 -18.11 4.98 7.50
CA GLY A 67 -17.99 4.32 8.79
C GLY A 67 -17.84 5.27 9.98
N GLY A 68 -17.90 6.58 9.75
CA GLY A 68 -17.83 7.60 10.81
C GLY A 68 -16.46 7.70 11.48
N SER A 69 -16.42 8.14 12.74
CA SER A 69 -15.20 8.38 13.53
C SER A 69 -14.97 7.36 14.65
N GLY A 70 -15.73 6.26 14.65
CA GLY A 70 -15.62 5.20 15.65
C GLY A 70 -14.61 4.12 15.29
N THR A 71 -14.40 3.21 16.24
CA THR A 71 -13.51 2.05 16.06
C THR A 71 -14.21 0.82 15.48
N ARG A 72 -15.51 0.91 15.19
CA ARG A 72 -16.32 -0.20 14.66
C ARG A 72 -17.23 0.30 13.56
N ALA A 73 -17.06 -0.24 12.36
CA ALA A 73 -17.98 -0.06 11.25
C ALA A 73 -17.82 -1.20 10.23
N GLN A 74 -18.87 -1.39 9.43
CA GLN A 74 -18.81 -2.12 8.17
C GLN A 74 -19.10 -1.10 7.07
N ILE A 75 -18.19 -0.96 6.11
CA ILE A 75 -18.31 0.00 5.01
C ILE A 75 -19.22 -0.62 3.95
N ALA A 76 -20.29 0.09 3.55
CA ALA A 76 -21.28 -0.40 2.60
C ALA A 76 -20.69 -0.73 1.21
N LEU A 77 -19.58 -0.11 0.85
CA LEU A 77 -18.81 -0.44 -0.34
C LEU A 77 -18.62 -1.95 -0.51
N TYR A 78 -18.28 -2.66 0.58
CA TYR A 78 -17.93 -4.08 0.54
C TYR A 78 -19.13 -5.03 0.46
N ASP A 79 -20.35 -4.52 0.47
CA ASP A 79 -21.56 -5.33 0.21
C ASP A 79 -21.72 -5.64 -1.27
N ASN A 80 -21.12 -4.84 -2.15
CA ASN A 80 -21.05 -5.15 -3.56
C ASN A 80 -19.91 -6.17 -3.81
N PRO A 81 -20.18 -7.38 -4.32
CA PRO A 81 -19.13 -8.39 -4.59
C PRO A 81 -18.09 -7.94 -5.64
N SER A 82 -18.43 -6.94 -6.45
CA SER A 82 -17.56 -6.35 -7.47
C SER A 82 -16.96 -5.00 -7.05
N TRP A 83 -16.88 -4.71 -5.76
CA TRP A 83 -16.49 -3.40 -5.21
C TRP A 83 -15.16 -2.86 -5.73
N ALA A 84 -14.21 -3.71 -6.06
CA ALA A 84 -12.90 -3.31 -6.59
C ALA A 84 -12.81 -3.41 -8.13
N LYS A 85 -13.91 -3.79 -8.81
CA LYS A 85 -13.91 -3.90 -10.28
C LYS A 85 -13.66 -2.55 -10.93
N GLY A 86 -12.68 -2.52 -11.82
CA GLY A 86 -12.35 -1.30 -12.56
C GLY A 86 -11.26 -0.44 -11.90
N TYR A 87 -10.77 -0.81 -10.72
CA TYR A 87 -9.61 -0.17 -10.10
C TYR A 87 -8.34 -0.98 -10.32
N ASP A 88 -7.25 -0.27 -10.55
CA ASP A 88 -5.91 -0.85 -10.75
C ASP A 88 -5.20 -1.07 -9.39
N VAL A 89 -5.65 -0.36 -8.35
CA VAL A 89 -5.12 -0.46 -6.98
C VAL A 89 -6.15 0.02 -5.96
N VAL A 90 -6.11 -0.57 -4.76
CA VAL A 90 -6.84 -0.07 -3.59
C VAL A 90 -5.84 0.44 -2.56
N VAL A 91 -6.09 1.64 -2.03
CA VAL A 91 -5.31 2.23 -0.94
C VAL A 91 -6.17 2.16 0.33
N HIS A 92 -5.66 1.47 1.32
CA HIS A 92 -6.28 1.33 2.63
C HIS A 92 -5.63 2.31 3.61
N ASN A 93 -6.43 3.30 4.09
CA ASN A 93 -6.09 4.27 5.12
C ASN A 93 -7.29 4.46 6.06
N GLU A 94 -7.77 3.37 6.65
CA GLU A 94 -8.92 3.35 7.56
C GLU A 94 -8.56 2.75 8.92
N CYS A 95 -9.34 3.06 9.98
CA CYS A 95 -9.13 2.58 11.34
C CYS A 95 -10.40 2.09 12.04
N PHE A 96 -10.72 0.81 11.87
CA PHE A 96 -11.87 0.15 12.50
C PHE A 96 -11.41 -1.04 13.37
N ALA A 97 -10.60 -0.74 14.39
CA ALA A 97 -9.90 -1.73 15.21
C ALA A 97 -10.83 -2.80 15.85
N ASN A 98 -12.06 -2.41 16.20
CA ASN A 98 -13.02 -3.25 16.91
C ASN A 98 -14.04 -3.94 16.00
N THR A 99 -13.95 -3.78 14.68
CA THR A 99 -14.72 -4.59 13.73
C THR A 99 -14.10 -5.98 13.67
N ALA A 100 -14.88 -7.02 14.02
CA ALA A 100 -14.38 -8.37 14.19
C ALA A 100 -15.15 -9.42 13.37
N ASP A 101 -16.09 -8.99 12.52
CA ASP A 101 -16.86 -9.88 11.64
C ASP A 101 -15.94 -10.54 10.61
N GLU A 102 -15.75 -11.84 10.79
CA GLU A 102 -14.83 -12.62 9.95
C GLU A 102 -15.31 -12.74 8.50
N ALA A 103 -16.62 -12.88 8.29
CA ALA A 103 -17.20 -12.98 6.95
C ALA A 103 -17.01 -11.67 6.17
N TYR A 104 -17.23 -10.55 6.84
CA TYR A 104 -16.97 -9.23 6.29
C TYR A 104 -15.49 -9.03 5.90
N ILE A 105 -14.56 -9.39 6.79
CA ILE A 105 -13.12 -9.28 6.52
C ILE A 105 -12.71 -10.16 5.33
N ARG A 106 -13.28 -11.37 5.24
CA ARG A 106 -13.00 -12.29 4.11
C ARG A 106 -13.53 -11.75 2.78
N LYS A 107 -14.66 -11.01 2.76
CA LYS A 107 -15.14 -10.33 1.53
C LYS A 107 -14.05 -9.40 0.97
N ILE A 108 -13.39 -8.63 1.85
CA ILE A 108 -12.36 -7.67 1.45
C ILE A 108 -11.10 -8.40 0.97
N THR A 109 -10.57 -9.28 1.80
CA THR A 109 -9.30 -9.95 1.52
C THR A 109 -9.36 -10.90 0.33
N LYS A 110 -10.54 -11.50 0.04
CA LYS A 110 -10.75 -12.37 -1.14
C LYS A 110 -10.44 -11.66 -2.45
N VAL A 111 -10.80 -10.40 -2.57
CA VAL A 111 -10.58 -9.60 -3.79
C VAL A 111 -9.09 -9.35 -3.99
N HIS A 112 -8.36 -9.01 -2.93
CA HIS A 112 -6.91 -8.88 -2.99
C HIS A 112 -6.23 -10.22 -3.28
N LYS A 113 -6.67 -11.29 -2.64
CA LYS A 113 -6.12 -12.63 -2.92
C LYS A 113 -6.28 -13.03 -4.39
N ALA A 114 -7.35 -12.58 -5.05
CA ALA A 114 -7.60 -12.80 -6.47
C ALA A 114 -6.71 -11.96 -7.41
N GLY A 115 -6.05 -10.89 -6.89
CA GLY A 115 -5.05 -10.15 -7.65
C GLY A 115 -5.16 -8.63 -7.64
N VAL A 116 -6.14 -8.03 -6.95
CA VAL A 116 -6.23 -6.58 -6.85
C VAL A 116 -5.11 -6.04 -5.95
N PRO A 117 -4.16 -5.25 -6.48
CA PRO A 117 -3.04 -4.74 -5.70
C PRO A 117 -3.48 -3.77 -4.59
N ALA A 118 -2.63 -3.61 -3.56
CA ALA A 118 -2.93 -2.70 -2.47
C ALA A 118 -1.73 -1.88 -1.98
N VAL A 119 -2.04 -0.66 -1.50
CA VAL A 119 -1.18 0.13 -0.63
C VAL A 119 -1.88 0.22 0.72
N VAL A 120 -1.15 -0.05 1.82
CA VAL A 120 -1.72 -0.03 3.17
C VAL A 120 -0.94 0.95 4.04
N ILE A 121 -1.66 1.87 4.69
CA ILE A 121 -1.06 2.99 5.40
C ILE A 121 -1.47 2.96 6.87
N HIS A 122 -0.50 3.05 7.74
CA HIS A 122 -0.63 3.31 9.17
C HIS A 122 -1.75 2.51 9.85
N CYS A 123 -2.86 3.15 10.18
CA CYS A 123 -3.92 2.54 10.98
C CYS A 123 -4.65 1.38 10.29
N ALA A 124 -4.46 1.19 8.97
CA ALA A 124 -4.89 -0.02 8.29
C ALA A 124 -4.31 -1.29 8.94
N MET A 125 -3.10 -1.22 9.56
CA MET A 125 -2.50 -2.33 10.32
C MET A 125 -3.27 -2.66 11.61
N HIS A 126 -3.94 -1.68 12.22
CA HIS A 126 -4.75 -1.89 13.42
C HIS A 126 -6.24 -2.12 13.12
N THR A 127 -6.68 -1.87 11.89
CA THR A 127 -8.02 -2.20 11.43
C THR A 127 -8.27 -3.70 11.57
N TYR A 128 -9.46 -4.06 12.05
CA TYR A 128 -9.90 -5.44 12.31
C TYR A 128 -9.02 -6.22 13.31
N ARG A 129 -8.22 -5.54 14.14
CA ARG A 129 -7.31 -6.23 15.08
C ARG A 129 -8.05 -7.05 16.15
N ALA A 130 -9.33 -6.76 16.44
CA ALA A 130 -10.17 -7.54 17.33
C ALA A 130 -10.60 -8.90 16.74
N ALA A 131 -10.51 -9.09 15.44
CA ALA A 131 -10.84 -10.35 14.79
C ALA A 131 -9.87 -11.47 15.18
N LYS A 132 -10.40 -12.68 15.34
CA LYS A 132 -9.62 -13.86 15.72
C LYS A 132 -8.87 -14.48 14.52
N ILE A 133 -9.31 -14.20 13.28
CA ILE A 133 -8.68 -14.70 12.05
C ILE A 133 -7.49 -13.84 11.62
N ASP A 134 -6.58 -14.44 10.86
CA ASP A 134 -5.35 -13.78 10.37
C ASP A 134 -5.41 -13.31 8.91
N GLU A 135 -6.55 -13.42 8.24
CA GLU A 135 -6.68 -13.08 6.83
C GLU A 135 -6.25 -11.63 6.53
N TRP A 136 -6.72 -10.68 7.34
CA TRP A 136 -6.31 -9.27 7.18
C TRP A 136 -4.81 -9.10 7.42
N ARG A 137 -4.25 -9.69 8.48
CA ARG A 137 -2.83 -9.60 8.82
C ARG A 137 -1.93 -10.24 7.77
N LYS A 138 -2.35 -11.38 7.20
CA LYS A 138 -1.67 -12.02 6.06
C LYS A 138 -1.72 -11.14 4.81
N PHE A 139 -2.86 -10.50 4.56
CA PHE A 139 -3.01 -9.53 3.48
C PHE A 139 -2.10 -8.32 3.69
N LEU A 140 -2.03 -7.76 4.89
CA LEU A 140 -1.10 -6.67 5.22
C LEU A 140 0.37 -7.10 5.07
N GLY A 141 0.71 -8.35 5.39
CA GLY A 141 2.08 -8.87 5.46
C GLY A 141 2.74 -8.70 6.81
N VAL A 142 2.12 -7.98 7.73
CA VAL A 142 2.59 -7.78 9.10
C VAL A 142 1.46 -7.90 10.12
N THR A 143 1.83 -8.21 11.37
CA THR A 143 0.92 -8.14 12.52
C THR A 143 1.45 -7.09 13.48
N SER A 144 0.62 -6.08 13.78
CA SER A 144 0.85 -5.10 14.82
C SER A 144 -0.42 -4.93 15.65
N ARG A 145 -0.27 -4.77 16.97
CA ARG A 145 -1.40 -4.58 17.89
C ARG A 145 -1.24 -3.37 18.80
N ARG A 146 -0.07 -2.75 18.77
CA ARG A 146 0.29 -1.59 19.60
C ARG A 146 1.34 -0.76 18.86
N HIS A 147 1.54 0.43 19.33
CA HIS A 147 2.55 1.36 18.83
C HIS A 147 3.40 1.92 19.99
N ASP A 148 4.50 2.52 19.62
CA ASP A 148 5.32 3.35 20.49
C ASP A 148 4.66 4.72 20.69
N HIS A 149 5.22 5.58 21.53
CA HIS A 149 4.73 6.94 21.67
C HIS A 149 5.01 7.76 20.41
N GLN A 150 4.40 8.92 20.31
CA GLN A 150 4.63 9.82 19.19
C GLN A 150 6.00 10.51 19.32
N SER A 151 6.90 10.18 18.39
CA SER A 151 8.26 10.69 18.34
C SER A 151 8.72 10.88 16.89
N ARG A 152 9.96 11.31 16.71
CA ARG A 152 10.61 11.38 15.41
C ARG A 152 11.56 10.20 15.27
N TYR A 153 11.26 9.31 14.35
CA TYR A 153 11.99 8.05 14.20
C TYR A 153 12.97 8.10 13.02
N PRO A 154 14.28 7.89 13.27
CA PRO A 154 15.23 7.63 12.20
C PRO A 154 14.85 6.36 11.42
N VAL A 155 14.89 6.43 10.09
CA VAL A 155 14.50 5.32 9.22
C VAL A 155 15.73 4.74 8.54
N LYS A 156 15.99 3.45 8.77
CA LYS A 156 17.09 2.69 8.20
C LYS A 156 16.60 1.87 7.01
N LYS A 157 17.18 2.06 5.84
CA LYS A 157 16.90 1.22 4.67
C LYS A 157 17.58 -0.14 4.85
N VAL A 158 16.78 -1.24 4.82
CA VAL A 158 17.28 -2.62 4.88
C VAL A 158 17.32 -3.28 3.51
N ALA A 159 16.63 -2.70 2.52
CA ALA A 159 16.67 -3.08 1.11
C ALA A 159 16.96 -1.84 0.23
N PRO A 160 18.14 -1.18 0.34
CA PRO A 160 18.39 0.13 -0.26
C PRO A 160 18.32 0.14 -1.79
N LYS A 161 18.50 -1.01 -2.44
CA LYS A 161 18.41 -1.16 -3.90
C LYS A 161 16.95 -1.35 -4.40
N HIS A 162 15.98 -1.50 -3.48
CA HIS A 162 14.60 -1.71 -3.90
C HIS A 162 14.05 -0.44 -4.56
N PRO A 163 13.41 -0.53 -5.74
CA PRO A 163 12.99 0.64 -6.52
C PRO A 163 12.07 1.59 -5.77
N ILE A 164 11.23 1.11 -4.84
CA ILE A 164 10.39 1.98 -3.99
C ILE A 164 11.22 2.99 -3.20
N LEU A 165 12.42 2.61 -2.72
CA LEU A 165 13.28 3.46 -1.89
C LEU A 165 14.23 4.36 -2.70
N LYS A 166 14.18 4.33 -4.03
CA LYS A 166 15.02 5.17 -4.89
C LYS A 166 14.76 6.66 -4.61
N GLY A 167 15.82 7.38 -4.26
CA GLY A 167 15.76 8.80 -3.91
C GLY A 167 15.26 9.10 -2.49
N MET A 168 15.09 8.06 -1.64
CA MET A 168 14.90 8.26 -0.21
C MET A 168 16.26 8.55 0.45
N PRO A 169 16.41 9.66 1.21
CA PRO A 169 17.65 9.97 1.93
C PRO A 169 18.04 8.86 2.92
N ASP A 170 19.36 8.67 3.15
CA ASP A 170 19.83 7.68 4.12
C ASP A 170 19.59 8.10 5.57
N ASN A 171 19.47 9.41 5.78
CA ASN A 171 19.28 10.04 7.10
C ASN A 171 17.87 10.58 7.30
N TRP A 172 16.86 10.03 6.61
CA TRP A 172 15.48 10.47 6.82
C TRP A 172 15.01 10.16 8.23
N VAL A 173 14.49 11.18 8.89
CA VAL A 173 13.83 11.10 10.18
C VAL A 173 12.39 11.55 9.97
N THR A 174 11.43 10.78 10.45
CA THR A 174 10.01 11.11 10.27
C THR A 174 9.65 12.45 10.92
N PRO A 175 8.62 13.15 10.48
CA PRO A 175 7.89 14.07 11.34
C PRO A 175 7.46 13.35 12.63
N LYS A 176 6.88 14.06 13.59
CA LYS A 176 6.34 13.42 14.80
C LYS A 176 5.24 12.44 14.40
N ASP A 177 5.49 11.13 14.58
CA ASP A 177 4.63 10.04 14.14
C ASP A 177 4.62 8.91 15.18
N GLU A 178 3.89 7.83 14.94
CA GLU A 178 3.85 6.62 15.75
C GLU A 178 4.60 5.48 15.07
N LEU A 179 5.54 4.86 15.79
CA LEU A 179 6.16 3.62 15.35
C LEU A 179 5.29 2.43 15.78
N TYR A 180 4.75 1.67 14.85
CA TYR A 180 4.01 0.46 15.17
C TYR A 180 4.95 -0.68 15.54
N ILE A 181 4.68 -1.30 16.68
CA ILE A 181 5.39 -2.50 17.14
C ILE A 181 4.90 -3.67 16.31
N VAL A 182 5.76 -4.17 15.44
CA VAL A 182 5.46 -5.30 14.57
C VAL A 182 5.79 -6.59 15.33
N ASP A 183 4.74 -7.31 15.74
CA ASP A 183 4.87 -8.57 16.47
C ASP A 183 5.27 -9.73 15.53
N LYS A 184 4.89 -9.64 14.24
CA LYS A 184 5.20 -10.65 13.24
C LYS A 184 5.29 -10.05 11.84
N VAL A 185 6.32 -10.42 11.10
CA VAL A 185 6.41 -10.27 9.65
C VAL A 185 6.05 -11.62 9.04
N TRP A 186 5.03 -11.66 8.16
CA TRP A 186 4.61 -12.89 7.51
C TRP A 186 5.61 -13.32 6.43
N PRO A 187 5.76 -14.63 6.13
CA PRO A 187 6.79 -15.11 5.20
C PRO A 187 6.73 -14.53 3.78
N THR A 188 5.57 -14.04 3.36
CA THR A 188 5.35 -13.41 2.06
C THR A 188 5.73 -11.93 2.03
N ALA A 189 6.00 -11.33 3.18
CA ALA A 189 6.39 -9.93 3.30
C ALA A 189 7.91 -9.77 3.34
N LYS A 190 8.39 -8.69 2.73
CA LYS A 190 9.83 -8.33 2.68
C LYS A 190 9.99 -6.91 3.22
N PRO A 191 10.59 -6.73 4.40
CA PRO A 191 10.92 -5.40 4.91
C PRO A 191 11.84 -4.64 3.95
N LEU A 192 11.54 -3.37 3.73
CA LEU A 192 12.34 -2.44 2.95
C LEU A 192 13.10 -1.46 3.83
N ALA A 193 12.44 -1.03 4.92
CA ALA A 193 13.01 -0.11 5.90
C ALA A 193 12.53 -0.49 7.31
N THR A 194 13.36 -0.14 8.30
CA THR A 194 13.10 -0.34 9.72
C THR A 194 13.33 0.94 10.50
N SER A 195 12.74 1.01 11.69
CA SER A 195 13.09 2.00 12.70
C SER A 195 13.16 1.35 14.06
N LYS A 196 14.03 1.89 14.91
CA LYS A 196 14.24 1.38 16.27
C LYS A 196 13.17 1.94 17.19
N SER A 197 12.47 1.05 17.91
CA SER A 197 11.51 1.42 18.92
C SER A 197 12.22 1.96 20.16
N GLU A 198 11.74 3.08 20.67
CA GLU A 198 12.17 3.65 21.94
C GLU A 198 11.60 2.85 23.14
N ARG A 199 10.52 2.09 22.91
CA ARG A 199 9.84 1.30 23.92
C ARG A 199 10.51 -0.04 24.21
N ASP A 200 10.90 -0.78 23.18
CA ASP A 200 11.45 -2.14 23.32
C ASP A 200 12.88 -2.29 22.78
N GLY A 201 13.45 -1.23 22.22
CA GLY A 201 14.81 -1.19 21.70
C GLY A 201 15.06 -2.01 20.43
N LYS A 202 13.99 -2.58 19.83
CA LYS A 202 14.09 -3.43 18.64
C LYS A 202 13.82 -2.65 17.36
N ASP A 203 14.38 -3.15 16.25
CA ASP A 203 14.05 -2.66 14.92
C ASP A 203 12.73 -3.28 14.45
N HIS A 204 11.77 -2.43 14.06
CA HIS A 204 10.50 -2.85 13.48
C HIS A 204 10.41 -2.45 12.02
N ALA A 205 9.80 -3.30 11.19
CA ALA A 205 9.53 -2.96 9.81
C ALA A 205 8.57 -1.77 9.72
N VAL A 206 9.00 -0.71 9.02
CA VAL A 206 8.20 0.52 8.83
C VAL A 206 7.79 0.76 7.39
N ALA A 207 8.44 0.08 6.45
CA ALA A 207 8.02 -0.05 5.06
C ALA A 207 8.33 -1.47 4.57
N TRP A 208 7.42 -2.07 3.83
CA TRP A 208 7.59 -3.44 3.31
C TRP A 208 6.79 -3.66 2.04
N THR A 209 7.15 -4.72 1.31
CA THR A 209 6.30 -5.29 0.26
C THR A 209 5.72 -6.61 0.73
N ASN A 210 4.58 -7.01 0.17
CA ASN A 210 3.93 -8.28 0.46
C ASN A 210 3.37 -8.91 -0.81
N GLN A 211 3.36 -10.24 -0.87
CA GLN A 211 2.64 -11.00 -1.87
C GLN A 211 1.47 -11.74 -1.20
N TYR A 212 0.23 -11.35 -1.53
CA TYR A 212 -0.96 -12.00 -0.99
C TYR A 212 -1.78 -12.63 -2.10
N GLY A 213 -1.69 -13.95 -2.23
CA GLY A 213 -2.24 -14.64 -3.40
C GLY A 213 -1.61 -14.09 -4.68
N LYS A 214 -2.43 -13.53 -5.58
CA LYS A 214 -1.95 -12.92 -6.82
C LYS A 214 -1.64 -11.42 -6.70
N ALA A 215 -1.99 -10.78 -5.58
CA ALA A 215 -1.80 -9.34 -5.40
C ALA A 215 -0.42 -8.99 -4.87
N LYS A 216 0.17 -7.93 -5.41
CA LYS A 216 1.28 -7.20 -4.80
C LYS A 216 0.73 -6.20 -3.79
N GLY A 217 1.37 -6.10 -2.63
CA GLY A 217 1.09 -5.11 -1.58
C GLY A 217 2.32 -4.29 -1.25
N PHE A 218 2.12 -3.03 -0.90
CA PHE A 218 3.10 -2.17 -0.26
C PHE A 218 2.49 -1.60 1.01
N GLY A 219 3.23 -1.60 2.12
CA GLY A 219 2.75 -1.09 3.39
C GLY A 219 3.77 -0.21 4.10
N THR A 220 3.23 0.73 4.92
CA THR A 220 4.02 1.54 5.84
C THR A 220 3.29 1.73 7.16
N THR A 221 4.04 1.67 8.28
CA THR A 221 3.49 1.94 9.61
C THR A 221 3.33 3.43 9.90
N TYR A 222 4.00 4.31 9.15
CA TYR A 222 3.90 5.75 9.31
C TYR A 222 2.66 6.33 8.65
N GLY A 223 2.16 7.44 9.17
CA GLY A 223 0.96 8.12 8.70
C GLY A 223 0.00 8.53 9.81
N HIS A 224 0.51 8.69 11.07
CA HIS A 224 -0.32 9.16 12.17
C HIS A 224 -0.68 10.64 12.01
N SER A 225 0.32 11.48 11.82
CA SER A 225 0.13 12.93 11.80
C SER A 225 -0.10 13.49 10.40
N ASP A 226 -0.80 14.60 10.32
CA ASP A 226 -0.97 15.36 9.07
C ASP A 226 0.40 15.79 8.51
N ALA A 227 1.36 16.13 9.37
CA ALA A 227 2.72 16.49 8.99
C ALA A 227 3.46 15.34 8.26
N THR A 228 3.16 14.08 8.56
CA THR A 228 3.73 12.96 7.83
C THR A 228 3.17 12.89 6.41
N PHE A 229 1.89 13.19 6.22
CA PHE A 229 1.30 13.26 4.87
C PHE A 229 1.82 14.45 4.05
N ASP A 230 2.35 15.49 4.69
CA ASP A 230 2.99 16.63 4.03
C ASP A 230 4.48 16.41 3.74
N ASP A 231 5.10 15.42 4.39
CA ASP A 231 6.53 15.11 4.22
C ASP A 231 6.81 14.60 2.80
N PRO A 232 7.71 15.25 2.03
CA PRO A 232 7.95 14.90 0.64
C PRO A 232 8.59 13.51 0.47
N VAL A 233 9.34 13.01 1.47
CA VAL A 233 9.93 11.67 1.43
C VAL A 233 8.85 10.62 1.61
N PHE A 234 7.94 10.83 2.56
CA PHE A 234 6.77 9.96 2.75
C PHE A 234 5.88 9.95 1.50
N GLN A 235 5.52 11.13 0.96
CA GLN A 235 4.71 11.25 -0.26
C GLN A 235 5.33 10.48 -1.43
N LYS A 236 6.62 10.66 -1.65
CA LYS A 236 7.36 9.97 -2.71
C LYS A 236 7.39 8.46 -2.49
N MET A 237 7.60 8.00 -1.26
CA MET A 237 7.59 6.58 -0.92
C MET A 237 6.23 5.94 -1.21
N ILE A 238 5.12 6.58 -0.81
CA ILE A 238 3.77 6.10 -1.11
C ILE A 238 3.51 6.07 -2.62
N ALA A 239 3.84 7.14 -3.34
CA ALA A 239 3.65 7.21 -4.79
C ALA A 239 4.44 6.09 -5.51
N ARG A 240 5.70 5.87 -5.13
CA ARG A 240 6.52 4.79 -5.69
C ARG A 240 6.00 3.41 -5.30
N GLY A 241 5.46 3.25 -4.08
CA GLY A 241 4.76 2.05 -3.65
C GLY A 241 3.56 1.73 -4.54
N LEU A 242 2.71 2.74 -4.81
CA LEU A 242 1.55 2.63 -5.69
C LEU A 242 1.95 2.27 -7.12
N LEU A 243 2.98 2.91 -7.66
CA LEU A 243 3.53 2.60 -8.98
C LEU A 243 4.11 1.18 -9.03
N TRP A 244 4.75 0.72 -7.96
CA TRP A 244 5.35 -0.61 -7.89
C TRP A 244 4.30 -1.71 -7.88
N VAL A 245 3.25 -1.58 -7.05
CA VAL A 245 2.20 -2.61 -6.94
C VAL A 245 1.40 -2.73 -8.24
N THR A 246 1.26 -1.63 -8.99
CA THR A 246 0.58 -1.60 -10.30
C THR A 246 1.49 -1.98 -11.47
N GLY A 247 2.78 -2.28 -11.22
CA GLY A 247 3.75 -2.61 -12.28
C GLY A 247 4.14 -1.42 -13.18
N ARG A 248 3.89 -0.19 -12.74
CA ARG A 248 4.14 1.04 -13.51
C ARG A 248 5.34 1.85 -13.01
N LEU A 249 6.04 1.38 -11.96
CA LEU A 249 7.27 2.02 -11.49
C LEU A 249 8.36 1.87 -12.54
N LYS A 250 8.88 3.00 -13.02
CA LYS A 250 10.06 3.05 -13.90
C LYS A 250 11.32 2.98 -13.03
N ASP A 251 12.32 2.26 -13.48
CA ASP A 251 13.66 2.15 -12.86
C ASP A 251 14.41 3.48 -12.83
#